data_4b85c3519215cb3ea761d997e02cf9e1
#
_entry.id   4b85c3519215cb3ea761d997e02cf9e1
#
_cell.length_a   1.000
_cell.length_b   1.000
_cell.length_c   1.000
_cell.angle_alpha   90.00
_cell.angle_beta   90.00
_cell.angle_gamma   90.00
#
_symmetry.space_group_name_H-M   'P 1'
#
loop_
_entity.id
_entity.type
_entity.pdbx_description
1 polymer ?
#
loop_
_entity_poly.entity_id
_entity_poly.type
_entity_poly.pdbx_seq_one_letter_code
_entity_poly.pdbx_strand_id
1 'polypeptide(L)'
;MAETPEATWLTQAAYDRLASELEYLLTVARQDIAKKIQEAREEGDLKENGDYHAAKDEQGHMEGRIRHLESIIENHQIVEIEETDLVGPGRLVTLSIEGDPQETYYLGSHEEGFDKARAATMTPESLLGQAINGKRLNDIVEYET
;
A
#
# COMPACT_ATOMS: atom_id res chain seq x y z
N MET A 1 -11.61 5.69 23.88
CA MET A 1 -11.60 6.45 22.61
C MET A 1 -10.76 5.71 21.59
N ALA A 2 -11.31 5.47 20.42
CA ALA A 2 -10.54 4.89 19.34
C ALA A 2 -9.52 5.93 18.84
N GLU A 3 -8.29 5.53 18.69
CA GLU A 3 -7.28 6.38 18.08
C GLU A 3 -7.60 6.57 16.59
N THR A 4 -7.44 7.79 16.10
CA THR A 4 -7.55 8.07 14.67
C THR A 4 -6.36 7.41 13.98
N PRO A 5 -6.58 6.53 12.98
CA PRO A 5 -5.46 5.94 12.26
C PRO A 5 -4.58 7.03 11.63
N GLU A 6 -3.27 6.82 11.66
CA GLU A 6 -2.36 7.73 10.97
C GLU A 6 -2.65 7.72 9.46
N ALA A 7 -2.56 8.89 8.84
CA ALA A 7 -2.78 9.02 7.40
C ALA A 7 -1.73 8.23 6.62
N THR A 8 -2.17 7.55 5.58
CA THR A 8 -1.27 6.92 4.62
C THR A 8 -0.71 7.99 3.70
N TRP A 9 0.61 8.06 3.59
CA TRP A 9 1.27 9.05 2.74
C TRP A 9 1.40 8.50 1.32
N LEU A 10 0.90 9.27 0.36
CA LEU A 10 0.86 8.88 -1.05
C LEU A 10 1.33 10.04 -1.92
N THR A 11 2.02 9.71 -3.01
CA THR A 11 2.19 10.67 -4.10
C THR A 11 0.86 10.82 -4.84
N GLN A 12 0.70 11.90 -5.60
CA GLN A 12 -0.51 12.08 -6.40
C GLN A 12 -0.71 10.93 -7.39
N ALA A 13 0.36 10.46 -8.01
CA ALA A 13 0.28 9.34 -8.95
C ALA A 13 -0.19 8.06 -8.28
N ALA A 14 0.30 7.75 -7.08
CA ALA A 14 -0.13 6.59 -6.30
C ALA A 14 -1.59 6.71 -5.90
N TYR A 15 -2.01 7.88 -5.43
CA TYR A 15 -3.42 8.15 -5.11
C TYR A 15 -4.33 7.91 -6.32
N ASP A 16 -3.97 8.48 -7.46
CA ASP A 16 -4.77 8.33 -8.68
C ASP A 16 -4.89 6.86 -9.09
N ARG A 17 -3.81 6.10 -8.99
CA ARG A 17 -3.82 4.67 -9.31
C ARG A 17 -4.72 3.88 -8.36
N LEU A 18 -4.63 4.14 -7.06
CA LEU A 18 -5.46 3.46 -6.06
C LEU A 18 -6.93 3.83 -6.19
N ALA A 19 -7.22 5.11 -6.48
CA ALA A 19 -8.59 5.55 -6.72
C ALA A 19 -9.19 4.90 -7.96
N SER A 20 -8.41 4.77 -9.02
CA SER A 20 -8.84 4.09 -10.26
C SER A 20 -9.09 2.60 -10.01
N GLU A 21 -8.22 1.94 -9.25
CA GLU A 21 -8.42 0.54 -8.85
C GLU A 21 -9.73 0.38 -8.08
N LEU A 22 -9.97 1.25 -7.11
CA LEU A 22 -11.20 1.21 -6.31
C LEU A 22 -12.43 1.38 -7.18
N GLU A 23 -12.42 2.35 -8.10
CA GLU A 23 -13.54 2.55 -9.02
C GLU A 23 -13.81 1.31 -9.87
N TYR A 24 -12.75 0.70 -10.42
CA TYR A 24 -12.87 -0.54 -11.18
C TYR A 24 -13.49 -1.66 -10.34
N LEU A 25 -13.02 -1.84 -9.10
CA LEU A 25 -13.53 -2.88 -8.22
C LEU A 25 -15.00 -2.66 -7.86
N LEU A 26 -15.39 -1.41 -7.59
CA LEU A 26 -16.77 -1.08 -7.22
C LEU A 26 -17.75 -1.23 -8.38
N THR A 27 -17.30 -1.03 -9.60
CA THR A 27 -18.16 -1.05 -10.79
C THR A 27 -18.03 -2.38 -11.55
N VAL A 28 -16.93 -2.56 -12.25
CA VAL A 28 -16.76 -3.69 -13.17
C VAL A 28 -16.58 -5.00 -12.41
N ALA A 29 -15.65 -5.06 -11.48
CA ALA A 29 -15.28 -6.32 -10.81
C ALA A 29 -16.43 -6.88 -9.97
N ARG A 30 -17.20 -6.03 -9.28
CA ARG A 30 -18.37 -6.48 -8.50
C ARG A 30 -19.42 -7.10 -9.40
N GLN A 31 -19.69 -6.50 -10.56
CA GLN A 31 -20.65 -7.05 -11.51
C GLN A 31 -20.18 -8.38 -12.09
N ASP A 32 -18.90 -8.46 -12.45
CA ASP A 32 -18.32 -9.67 -13.01
C ASP A 32 -18.37 -10.84 -12.01
N ILE A 33 -18.02 -10.60 -10.75
CA ILE A 33 -18.03 -11.67 -9.73
C ILE A 33 -19.46 -12.09 -9.38
N ALA A 34 -20.41 -11.15 -9.37
CA ALA A 34 -21.82 -11.47 -9.13
C ALA A 34 -22.36 -12.39 -10.24
N LYS A 35 -22.02 -12.09 -11.50
CA LYS A 35 -22.39 -12.93 -12.64
C LYS A 35 -21.74 -14.32 -12.55
N LYS A 36 -20.48 -14.39 -12.18
CA LYS A 36 -19.76 -15.63 -12.01
C LYS A 36 -20.38 -16.52 -10.93
N ILE A 37 -20.77 -15.93 -9.82
CA ILE A 37 -21.47 -16.63 -8.73
C ILE A 37 -22.83 -17.16 -9.22
N GLN A 38 -23.58 -16.33 -9.94
CA GLN A 38 -24.89 -16.71 -10.48
C GLN A 38 -24.77 -17.90 -11.45
N GLU A 39 -23.80 -17.85 -12.36
CA GLU A 39 -23.54 -18.95 -13.31
C GLU A 39 -23.16 -20.24 -12.58
N ALA A 40 -22.35 -20.13 -11.54
CA ALA A 40 -21.94 -21.30 -10.74
C ALA A 40 -23.12 -21.91 -9.99
N ARG A 41 -24.05 -21.08 -9.48
CA ARG A 41 -25.27 -21.57 -8.81
C ARG A 41 -26.13 -22.39 -9.75
N GLU A 42 -26.21 -22.02 -11.00
CA GLU A 42 -27.02 -22.70 -12.01
C GLU A 42 -26.47 -24.09 -12.40
N GLU A 43 -25.22 -24.39 -12.07
CA GLU A 43 -24.56 -25.64 -12.40
C GLU A 43 -24.91 -26.82 -11.47
N GLY A 44 -25.56 -26.58 -10.32
CA GLY A 44 -26.03 -27.67 -9.47
C GLY A 44 -25.90 -27.47 -7.97
N ASP A 45 -25.64 -28.55 -7.24
CA ASP A 45 -25.61 -28.59 -5.79
C ASP A 45 -24.50 -27.69 -5.21
N LEU A 46 -24.89 -26.70 -4.40
CA LEU A 46 -23.98 -25.73 -3.80
C LEU A 46 -22.95 -26.37 -2.85
N LYS A 47 -23.28 -27.49 -2.22
CA LYS A 47 -22.35 -28.14 -1.28
C LYS A 47 -21.13 -28.77 -1.95
N GLU A 48 -21.29 -29.23 -3.19
CA GLU A 48 -20.25 -29.91 -3.95
C GLU A 48 -19.77 -29.09 -5.15
N ASN A 49 -20.25 -27.87 -5.29
CA ASN A 49 -19.94 -27.01 -6.41
C ASN A 49 -18.64 -26.22 -6.15
N GLY A 50 -17.52 -26.74 -6.66
CA GLY A 50 -16.21 -26.11 -6.51
C GLY A 50 -16.14 -24.75 -7.15
N ASP A 51 -16.79 -24.55 -8.29
CA ASP A 51 -16.83 -23.26 -8.98
C ASP A 51 -17.54 -22.18 -8.15
N TYR A 52 -18.64 -22.56 -7.50
CA TYR A 52 -19.36 -21.67 -6.61
C TYR A 52 -18.50 -21.25 -5.42
N HIS A 53 -17.85 -22.21 -4.76
CA HIS A 53 -16.98 -21.91 -3.62
C HIS A 53 -15.78 -21.06 -4.00
N ALA A 54 -15.17 -21.34 -5.15
CA ALA A 54 -14.05 -20.54 -5.66
C ALA A 54 -14.49 -19.10 -5.95
N ALA A 55 -15.67 -18.91 -6.56
CA ALA A 55 -16.19 -17.59 -6.86
C ALA A 55 -16.54 -16.81 -5.58
N LYS A 56 -17.06 -17.48 -4.55
CA LYS A 56 -17.32 -16.85 -3.25
C LYS A 56 -16.03 -16.45 -2.56
N ASP A 57 -14.97 -17.26 -2.63
CA ASP A 57 -13.66 -16.90 -2.10
C ASP A 57 -13.09 -15.67 -2.81
N GLU A 58 -13.17 -15.66 -4.14
CA GLU A 58 -12.72 -14.51 -4.95
C GLU A 58 -13.48 -13.24 -4.57
N GLN A 59 -14.79 -13.35 -4.35
CA GLN A 59 -15.61 -12.21 -3.89
C GLN A 59 -15.12 -11.71 -2.53
N GLY A 60 -14.81 -12.61 -1.60
CA GLY A 60 -14.31 -12.24 -0.27
C GLY A 60 -12.99 -11.47 -0.33
N HIS A 61 -12.05 -11.93 -1.16
CA HIS A 61 -10.78 -11.25 -1.37
C HIS A 61 -10.98 -9.88 -2.00
N MET A 62 -11.83 -9.79 -3.00
CA MET A 62 -12.16 -8.53 -3.67
C MET A 62 -12.77 -7.50 -2.69
N GLU A 63 -13.75 -7.93 -1.90
CA GLU A 63 -14.39 -7.05 -0.91
C GLU A 63 -13.41 -6.62 0.17
N GLY A 64 -12.48 -7.48 0.57
CA GLY A 64 -11.39 -7.12 1.48
C GLY A 64 -10.49 -6.05 0.90
N ARG A 65 -10.13 -6.17 -0.39
CA ARG A 65 -9.34 -5.16 -1.09
C ARG A 65 -10.08 -3.83 -1.19
N ILE A 66 -11.38 -3.87 -1.49
CA ILE A 66 -12.23 -2.67 -1.53
C ILE A 66 -12.19 -1.93 -0.18
N ARG A 67 -12.41 -2.64 0.92
CA ARG A 67 -12.37 -2.03 2.26
C ARG A 67 -11.02 -1.41 2.56
N HIS A 68 -9.95 -2.10 2.19
CA HIS A 68 -8.59 -1.60 2.39
C HIS A 68 -8.35 -0.31 1.60
N LEU A 69 -8.73 -0.29 0.31
CA LEU A 69 -8.58 0.90 -0.53
C LEU A 69 -9.44 2.07 -0.04
N GLU A 70 -10.68 1.80 0.37
CA GLU A 70 -11.55 2.83 0.94
C GLU A 70 -10.93 3.46 2.18
N SER A 71 -10.35 2.65 3.06
CA SER A 71 -9.68 3.13 4.26
C SER A 71 -8.48 4.01 3.93
N ILE A 72 -7.65 3.61 2.97
CA ILE A 72 -6.49 4.39 2.55
C ILE A 72 -6.93 5.72 1.95
N ILE A 73 -7.91 5.71 1.05
CA ILE A 73 -8.38 6.91 0.35
C ILE A 73 -9.06 7.87 1.33
N GLU A 74 -9.83 7.34 2.27
CA GLU A 74 -10.48 8.16 3.30
C GLU A 74 -9.49 8.85 4.22
N ASN A 75 -8.36 8.21 4.49
CA ASN A 75 -7.36 8.73 5.43
C ASN A 75 -5.97 8.76 4.79
N HIS A 76 -5.81 9.54 3.74
CA HIS A 76 -4.53 9.71 3.06
C HIS A 76 -4.00 11.13 3.22
N GLN A 77 -2.72 11.28 2.95
CA GLN A 77 -2.07 12.58 2.85
C GLN A 77 -1.19 12.58 1.62
N ILE A 78 -1.40 13.55 0.72
CA ILE A 78 -0.58 13.69 -0.47
C ILE A 78 0.74 14.33 -0.08
N VAL A 79 1.83 13.73 -0.53
CA VAL A 79 3.17 14.27 -0.37
C VAL A 79 3.71 14.73 -1.71
N GLU A 80 4.33 15.90 -1.72
CA GLU A 80 4.99 16.42 -2.90
C GLU A 80 6.47 16.10 -2.82
N ILE A 81 7.04 15.70 -3.97
CA ILE A 81 8.46 15.44 -4.08
C ILE A 81 9.14 16.75 -4.43
N GLU A 82 9.91 17.29 -3.48
CA GLU A 82 10.70 18.50 -3.69
C GLU A 82 12.17 18.14 -3.80
N GLU A 83 12.91 18.85 -4.65
CA GLU A 83 14.37 18.72 -4.68
C GLU A 83 14.95 19.40 -3.44
N THR A 84 15.43 18.58 -2.51
CA THR A 84 16.02 19.05 -1.27
C THR A 84 16.95 17.99 -0.72
N ASP A 85 17.85 18.39 0.17
CA ASP A 85 18.71 17.47 0.91
C ASP A 85 18.06 16.89 2.16
N LEU A 86 16.78 17.22 2.40
CA LEU A 86 16.02 16.68 3.52
C LEU A 86 15.47 15.29 3.23
N VAL A 87 15.59 14.41 4.20
CA VAL A 87 14.96 13.10 4.16
C VAL A 87 13.45 13.27 4.40
N GLY A 88 12.66 12.69 3.53
CA GLY A 88 11.21 12.75 3.64
C GLY A 88 10.53 11.74 2.74
N PRO A 89 9.20 11.58 2.87
CA PRO A 89 8.45 10.66 2.05
C PRO A 89 8.55 10.95 0.56
N GLY A 90 8.54 9.89 -0.24
CA GLY A 90 8.64 9.98 -1.69
C GLY A 90 10.05 10.05 -2.22
N ARG A 91 11.05 9.83 -1.38
CA ARG A 91 12.46 9.95 -1.76
C ARG A 91 13.22 8.64 -1.57
N LEU A 92 14.24 8.48 -2.40
CA LEU A 92 15.24 7.43 -2.21
C LEU A 92 16.28 7.93 -1.23
N VAL A 93 16.57 7.14 -0.22
CA VAL A 93 17.53 7.47 0.83
C VAL A 93 18.56 6.36 0.91
N THR A 94 19.83 6.73 0.77
CA THR A 94 20.94 5.78 0.93
C THR A 94 21.51 5.91 2.33
N LEU A 95 21.55 4.80 3.05
CA LEU A 95 21.98 4.72 4.44
C LEU A 95 23.24 3.88 4.57
N SER A 96 24.13 4.31 5.45
CA SER A 96 25.25 3.50 5.92
C SER A 96 25.00 3.20 7.39
N ILE A 97 24.69 1.94 7.68
CA ILE A 97 24.48 1.48 9.06
C ILE A 97 25.81 0.89 9.54
N GLU A 98 26.13 1.14 10.78
CA GLU A 98 27.40 0.78 11.39
C GLU A 98 27.95 -0.58 10.93
N GLY A 99 29.08 -0.56 10.21
CA GLY A 99 29.74 -1.76 9.73
C GLY A 99 29.14 -2.45 8.51
N ASP A 100 27.95 -2.03 8.08
CA ASP A 100 27.25 -2.66 6.96
C ASP A 100 27.47 -1.91 5.65
N PRO A 101 27.34 -2.59 4.50
CA PRO A 101 27.34 -1.90 3.21
C PRO A 101 26.21 -0.89 3.10
N GLN A 102 26.41 0.14 2.29
CA GLN A 102 25.35 1.12 2.01
C GLN A 102 24.16 0.45 1.33
N GLU A 103 22.97 0.80 1.77
CA GLU A 103 21.72 0.35 1.16
C GLU A 103 20.82 1.54 0.86
N THR A 104 20.07 1.43 -0.24
CA THR A 104 19.12 2.46 -0.65
C THR A 104 17.72 1.99 -0.38
N TYR A 105 16.91 2.85 0.24
CA TYR A 105 15.52 2.61 0.54
C TYR A 105 14.65 3.68 -0.07
N TYR A 106 13.44 3.30 -0.48
CA TYR A 106 12.38 4.25 -0.79
C TYR A 106 11.59 4.53 0.47
N LEU A 107 11.61 5.78 0.94
CA LEU A 107 10.86 6.18 2.14
C LEU A 107 9.44 6.52 1.74
N GLY A 108 8.49 5.70 2.16
CA GLY A 108 7.10 5.90 1.78
C GLY A 108 6.21 4.76 2.23
N SER A 109 4.99 4.77 1.73
CA SER A 109 4.00 3.74 2.01
C SER A 109 4.20 2.53 1.09
N HIS A 110 3.93 1.33 1.59
CA HIS A 110 3.91 0.13 0.76
C HIS A 110 2.85 0.22 -0.35
N GLU A 111 1.83 1.02 -0.15
CA GLU A 111 0.77 1.24 -1.15
C GLU A 111 1.24 2.08 -2.34
N GLU A 112 2.37 2.76 -2.22
CA GLU A 112 2.99 3.45 -3.34
C GLU A 112 3.31 2.52 -4.51
N GLY A 113 3.58 1.24 -4.21
CA GLY A 113 3.96 0.29 -5.24
C GLY A 113 5.32 0.57 -5.87
N PHE A 114 6.25 1.13 -5.11
CA PHE A 114 7.58 1.39 -5.61
C PHE A 114 8.28 0.10 -6.04
N ASP A 115 9.06 0.16 -7.10
CA ASP A 115 9.73 -1.00 -7.68
C ASP A 115 10.75 -1.61 -6.71
N LYS A 116 10.42 -2.78 -6.18
CA LYS A 116 11.25 -3.51 -5.21
C LYS A 116 12.59 -3.92 -5.79
N ALA A 117 12.72 -4.01 -7.11
CA ALA A 117 13.99 -4.32 -7.75
C ALA A 117 14.97 -3.14 -7.66
N ARG A 118 14.45 -1.91 -7.50
CA ARG A 118 15.29 -0.71 -7.35
C ARG A 118 15.65 -0.45 -5.90
N ALA A 119 14.70 -0.58 -4.99
CA ALA A 119 14.94 -0.35 -3.57
C ALA A 119 13.79 -0.93 -2.74
N ALA A 120 14.09 -1.36 -1.52
CA ALA A 120 13.08 -1.76 -0.57
C ALA A 120 12.34 -0.52 -0.05
N THR A 121 11.07 -0.67 0.26
CA THR A 121 10.29 0.41 0.86
C THR A 121 10.50 0.42 2.37
N MET A 122 10.78 1.60 2.91
CA MET A 122 10.86 1.85 4.35
C MET A 122 9.75 2.81 4.73
N THR A 123 8.89 2.41 5.66
CA THR A 123 7.80 3.29 6.09
C THR A 123 8.33 4.35 7.06
N PRO A 124 7.77 5.57 7.03
CA PRO A 124 8.15 6.61 7.97
C PRO A 124 7.86 6.26 9.43
N GLU A 125 6.93 5.35 9.68
CA GLU A 125 6.53 4.91 11.01
C GLU A 125 7.48 3.87 11.62
N SER A 126 8.34 3.24 10.80
CA SER A 126 9.33 2.28 11.30
C SER A 126 10.35 3.01 12.20
N LEU A 127 11.03 2.26 13.07
CA LEU A 127 12.02 2.85 13.98
C LEU A 127 13.10 3.62 13.21
N LEU A 128 13.63 3.00 12.16
CA LEU A 128 14.65 3.64 11.33
C LEU A 128 14.07 4.81 10.53
N GLY A 129 12.86 4.66 9.98
CA GLY A 129 12.17 5.73 9.26
C GLY A 129 11.95 6.95 10.14
N GLN A 130 11.54 6.77 11.38
CA GLN A 130 11.37 7.88 12.33
C GLN A 130 12.70 8.55 12.65
N ALA A 131 13.78 7.77 12.77
CA ALA A 131 15.09 8.30 13.11
C ALA A 131 15.65 9.20 11.99
N ILE A 132 15.40 8.86 10.74
CA ILE A 132 15.99 9.57 9.59
C ILE A 132 15.09 10.67 9.03
N ASN A 133 13.79 10.61 9.28
CA ASN A 133 12.84 11.58 8.72
C ASN A 133 13.18 13.00 9.19
N GLY A 134 13.24 13.94 8.23
CA GLY A 134 13.58 15.33 8.53
C GLY A 134 15.07 15.61 8.69
N LYS A 135 15.91 14.59 8.59
CA LYS A 135 17.36 14.77 8.64
C LYS A 135 17.89 15.23 7.28
N ARG A 136 19.10 15.73 7.28
CA ARG A 136 19.77 16.20 6.07
C ARG A 136 20.80 15.21 5.60
N LEU A 137 21.19 15.34 4.33
CA LEU A 137 22.29 14.57 3.75
C LEU A 137 23.53 14.69 4.64
N ASN A 138 24.18 13.56 4.88
CA ASN A 138 25.38 13.42 5.74
C ASN A 138 25.14 13.58 7.25
N ASP A 139 23.90 13.69 7.68
CA ASP A 139 23.61 13.65 9.11
C ASP A 139 23.83 12.25 9.67
N ILE A 140 24.28 12.20 10.92
CA ILE A 140 24.45 10.96 11.67
C ILE A 140 23.32 10.89 12.70
N VAL A 141 22.64 9.76 12.74
CA VAL A 141 21.53 9.54 13.67
C VAL A 141 21.74 8.26 14.46
N GLU A 142 21.18 8.22 15.65
CA GLU A 142 21.14 7.00 16.47
C GLU A 142 19.70 6.58 16.64
N TYR A 143 19.48 5.25 16.68
CA TYR A 143 18.14 4.72 16.95
C TYR A 143 18.29 3.40 17.71
N GLU A 144 17.27 3.08 18.48
CA GLU A 144 17.22 1.82 19.22
C GLU A 144 16.41 0.80 18.44
N THR A 145 16.95 -0.41 18.34
CA THR A 145 16.29 -1.53 17.68
C THR A 145 15.45 -2.35 18.67
#